data_f028f7dadd61d96b5925ad91c3a5079c
#
_entry.id   f028f7dadd61d96b5925ad91c3a5079c
#
_cell.length_a   1.000
_cell.length_b   1.000
_cell.length_c   1.000
_cell.angle_alpha   90.00
_cell.angle_beta   90.00
_cell.angle_gamma   90.00
#
_symmetry.space_group_name_H-M   'P 1'
#
loop_
_entity.id
_entity.type
_entity.pdbx_description
1 polymer ?
#
loop_
_entity_poly.entity_id
_entity_poly.type
_entity_poly.pdbx_seq_one_letter_code
_entity_poly.pdbx_strand_id
1 'polypeptide(L)'
;MAWKLIASTAAHAALALTLVASVSVACSAEPTAAASVNGLQFSSAPVRIARIQVKAGVSFDDAVESMRLRANQRNLKYISVNQLGKEIAALSGKPSRRIEIYSFCDGLTAQKMIDADASMLAYMPCRIGMLEDPQGRVWLIAMLIDEAVIEALPPGARESAQRVTAQMQEIMMAAARGEL
;
A
#
# COMPACT_ATOMS: atom_id res chain seq x y z
N MET A 1 -82.57 0.02 -50.00
CA MET A 1 -82.04 -1.02 -50.88
C MET A 1 -80.77 -1.60 -50.28
N ALA A 2 -80.81 -2.89 -50.02
CA ALA A 2 -79.80 -3.95 -50.12
C ALA A 2 -78.41 -3.62 -49.51
N TRP A 3 -78.09 -4.33 -48.44
CA TRP A 3 -77.36 -5.54 -48.25
C TRP A 3 -75.83 -5.44 -48.50
N LYS A 4 -75.02 -5.81 -47.55
CA LYS A 4 -74.51 -7.18 -47.28
C LYS A 4 -73.61 -7.20 -46.04
N LEU A 5 -73.86 -8.14 -45.15
CA LEU A 5 -72.95 -8.67 -44.12
C LEU A 5 -71.71 -9.30 -44.78
N ILE A 6 -70.51 -9.06 -44.16
CA ILE A 6 -69.42 -10.03 -44.19
C ILE A 6 -68.73 -10.07 -42.81
N ALA A 7 -68.82 -11.23 -42.19
CA ALA A 7 -68.09 -11.61 -41.00
C ALA A 7 -66.62 -11.80 -41.35
N SER A 8 -65.74 -11.34 -40.46
CA SER A 8 -64.34 -11.73 -40.49
C SER A 8 -63.82 -11.98 -39.09
N THR A 9 -63.37 -13.17 -38.98
CA THR A 9 -62.82 -13.97 -37.93
C THR A 9 -61.78 -13.25 -37.04
N ALA A 10 -61.97 -13.41 -35.71
CA ALA A 10 -60.99 -13.06 -34.68
C ALA A 10 -59.76 -13.95 -34.76
N ALA A 11 -58.60 -13.35 -34.98
CA ALA A 11 -57.31 -14.00 -34.77
C ALA A 11 -56.78 -13.64 -33.39
N HIS A 12 -56.78 -14.59 -32.47
CA HIS A 12 -56.12 -14.48 -31.19
C HIS A 12 -54.62 -14.62 -31.37
N ALA A 13 -53.87 -13.52 -31.27
CA ALA A 13 -52.40 -13.57 -31.14
C ALA A 13 -52.05 -13.84 -29.70
N ALA A 14 -51.65 -15.06 -29.41
CA ALA A 14 -51.05 -15.42 -28.12
C ALA A 14 -49.65 -14.81 -28.00
N LEU A 15 -49.53 -13.79 -27.13
CA LEU A 15 -48.24 -13.17 -26.78
C LEU A 15 -47.49 -14.11 -25.81
N ALA A 16 -46.53 -14.91 -26.34
CA ALA A 16 -45.63 -15.72 -25.52
C ALA A 16 -44.60 -14.79 -24.83
N LEU A 17 -44.78 -14.59 -23.54
CA LEU A 17 -43.82 -13.88 -22.69
C LEU A 17 -42.67 -14.83 -22.37
N THR A 18 -41.55 -14.73 -23.09
CA THR A 18 -40.33 -15.43 -22.76
C THR A 18 -39.64 -14.75 -21.60
N LEU A 19 -39.71 -15.37 -20.41
CA LEU A 19 -38.95 -15.02 -19.26
C LEU A 19 -37.47 -15.34 -19.50
N VAL A 20 -36.64 -14.34 -19.80
CA VAL A 20 -35.19 -14.48 -19.82
C VAL A 20 -34.71 -14.48 -18.39
N ALA A 21 -34.44 -15.64 -17.81
CA ALA A 21 -33.78 -15.78 -16.54
C ALA A 21 -32.31 -15.35 -16.68
N SER A 22 -31.99 -14.17 -16.19
CA SER A 22 -30.61 -13.69 -16.08
C SER A 22 -29.90 -14.52 -15.01
N VAL A 23 -29.10 -15.50 -15.43
CA VAL A 23 -28.18 -16.20 -14.53
C VAL A 23 -27.03 -15.25 -14.22
N SER A 24 -27.08 -14.59 -13.08
CA SER A 24 -25.94 -13.85 -12.51
C SER A 24 -24.88 -14.88 -12.06
N VAL A 25 -23.86 -15.10 -12.88
CA VAL A 25 -22.68 -15.84 -12.46
C VAL A 25 -21.94 -14.95 -11.45
N ALA A 26 -22.17 -15.20 -10.16
CA ALA A 26 -21.33 -14.68 -9.11
C ALA A 26 -19.93 -15.31 -9.28
N CYS A 27 -18.99 -14.54 -9.81
CA CYS A 27 -17.58 -14.90 -9.83
C CYS A 27 -17.08 -14.83 -8.39
N SER A 28 -17.26 -15.94 -7.64
CA SER A 28 -16.59 -16.12 -6.34
C SER A 28 -15.11 -16.32 -6.66
N ALA A 29 -14.31 -15.30 -6.41
CA ALA A 29 -12.85 -15.46 -6.39
C ALA A 29 -12.52 -16.41 -5.24
N GLU A 30 -12.26 -17.68 -5.56
CA GLU A 30 -11.69 -18.62 -4.60
C GLU A 30 -10.35 -18.05 -4.11
N PRO A 31 -10.07 -18.10 -2.80
CA PRO A 31 -8.75 -17.72 -2.31
C PRO A 31 -7.72 -18.62 -2.96
N THR A 32 -6.84 -18.04 -3.76
CA THR A 32 -5.75 -18.76 -4.43
C THR A 32 -4.98 -19.51 -3.35
N ALA A 33 -4.98 -20.83 -3.41
CA ALA A 33 -4.25 -21.66 -2.47
C ALA A 33 -2.80 -21.20 -2.42
N ALA A 34 -2.27 -20.96 -1.21
CA ALA A 34 -0.90 -20.54 -1.02
C ALA A 34 0.02 -21.56 -1.68
N ALA A 35 0.82 -21.13 -2.66
CA ALA A 35 1.79 -22.00 -3.30
C ALA A 35 2.85 -22.41 -2.27
N SER A 36 3.25 -23.69 -2.26
CA SER A 36 4.28 -24.18 -1.35
C SER A 36 5.39 -24.88 -2.14
N VAL A 37 6.63 -24.53 -1.85
CA VAL A 37 7.83 -25.17 -2.43
C VAL A 37 8.82 -25.47 -1.31
N ASN A 38 9.15 -26.74 -1.10
CA ASN A 38 10.12 -27.17 -0.09
C ASN A 38 9.81 -26.63 1.34
N GLY A 39 8.55 -26.60 1.73
CA GLY A 39 8.11 -26.08 3.02
C GLY A 39 7.94 -24.55 3.10
N LEU A 40 8.36 -23.81 2.08
CA LEU A 40 8.07 -22.38 1.96
C LEU A 40 6.61 -22.18 1.53
N GLN A 41 5.90 -21.36 2.27
CA GLN A 41 4.54 -20.94 1.93
C GLN A 41 4.58 -19.54 1.32
N PHE A 42 3.94 -19.39 0.18
CA PHE A 42 3.87 -18.11 -0.53
C PHE A 42 2.47 -17.54 -0.43
N SER A 43 2.38 -16.27 -0.06
CA SER A 43 1.17 -15.48 -0.13
C SER A 43 1.44 -14.18 -0.90
N SER A 44 0.43 -13.65 -1.58
CA SER A 44 0.52 -12.37 -2.26
C SER A 44 -0.29 -11.33 -1.50
N ALA A 45 0.28 -10.15 -1.33
CA ALA A 45 -0.41 -8.99 -0.79
C ALA A 45 -0.14 -7.77 -1.68
N PRO A 46 -1.10 -6.86 -1.85
CA PRO A 46 -0.86 -5.62 -2.59
C PRO A 46 0.18 -4.76 -1.86
N VAL A 47 0.96 -4.03 -2.64
CA VAL A 47 2.01 -3.13 -2.13
C VAL A 47 1.69 -1.70 -2.50
N ARG A 48 1.74 -0.80 -1.53
CA ARG A 48 1.57 0.64 -1.72
C ARG A 48 2.91 1.36 -1.54
N ILE A 49 3.37 2.08 -2.57
CA ILE A 49 4.62 2.85 -2.54
C ILE A 49 4.29 4.35 -2.44
N ALA A 50 4.79 4.98 -1.38
CA ALA A 50 4.77 6.42 -1.22
C ALA A 50 6.12 7.01 -1.69
N ARG A 51 6.07 8.15 -2.38
CA ARG A 51 7.25 8.87 -2.86
C ARG A 51 7.02 10.37 -2.77
N ILE A 52 8.01 11.10 -2.24
CA ILE A 52 7.98 12.57 -2.18
C ILE A 52 9.39 13.12 -2.41
N GLN A 53 9.48 14.23 -3.16
CA GLN A 53 10.73 14.96 -3.34
C GLN A 53 10.95 15.92 -2.18
N VAL A 54 12.18 16.03 -1.70
CA VAL A 54 12.60 17.04 -0.73
C VAL A 54 12.54 18.42 -1.39
N LYS A 55 11.98 19.40 -0.68
CA LYS A 55 11.82 20.77 -1.15
C LYS A 55 13.17 21.40 -1.45
N ALA A 56 13.22 22.21 -2.50
CA ALA A 56 14.40 22.98 -2.84
C ALA A 56 14.85 23.87 -1.63
N GLY A 57 16.14 23.84 -1.34
CA GLY A 57 16.73 24.55 -0.21
C GLY A 57 16.78 23.76 1.11
N VAL A 58 16.14 22.58 1.18
CA VAL A 58 16.29 21.64 2.30
C VAL A 58 17.39 20.65 1.94
N SER A 59 18.43 20.58 2.77
CA SER A 59 19.54 19.64 2.56
C SER A 59 19.11 18.21 2.88
N PHE A 60 19.92 17.24 2.45
CA PHE A 60 19.71 15.83 2.83
C PHE A 60 19.75 15.66 4.36
N ASP A 61 20.68 16.34 5.03
CA ASP A 61 20.84 16.23 6.48
C ASP A 61 19.68 16.90 7.23
N ASP A 62 19.20 18.08 6.81
CA ASP A 62 18.01 18.72 7.39
C ASP A 62 16.77 17.83 7.23
N ALA A 63 16.61 17.18 6.09
CA ALA A 63 15.51 16.24 5.87
C ALA A 63 15.61 15.01 6.79
N VAL A 64 16.82 14.49 7.04
CA VAL A 64 17.07 13.40 7.99
C VAL A 64 16.74 13.83 9.41
N GLU A 65 17.17 15.02 9.83
CA GLU A 65 16.88 15.56 11.16
C GLU A 65 15.37 15.71 11.37
N SER A 66 14.68 16.36 10.44
CA SER A 66 13.20 16.50 10.44
C SER A 66 12.49 15.16 10.51
N MET A 67 12.95 14.17 9.72
CA MET A 67 12.43 12.81 9.72
C MET A 67 12.53 12.16 11.10
N ARG A 68 13.71 12.22 11.71
CA ARG A 68 13.98 11.61 13.03
C ARG A 68 13.20 12.30 14.14
N LEU A 69 13.13 13.62 14.11
CA LEU A 69 12.38 14.41 15.08
C LEU A 69 10.88 14.09 15.00
N ARG A 70 10.30 14.10 13.80
CA ARG A 70 8.89 13.77 13.59
C ARG A 70 8.57 12.33 13.98
N ALA A 71 9.44 11.37 13.65
CA ALA A 71 9.29 9.98 14.06
C ALA A 71 9.25 9.85 15.59
N ASN A 72 10.15 10.51 16.29
CA ASN A 72 10.17 10.53 17.76
C ASN A 72 8.90 11.15 18.36
N GLN A 73 8.40 12.27 17.80
CA GLN A 73 7.15 12.91 18.21
C GLN A 73 5.92 11.98 18.04
N ARG A 74 6.00 11.04 17.11
CA ARG A 74 4.95 10.04 16.83
C ARG A 74 5.20 8.68 17.49
N ASN A 75 6.16 8.59 18.42
CA ASN A 75 6.56 7.35 19.09
C ASN A 75 7.11 6.25 18.17
N LEU A 76 7.45 6.58 16.93
CA LEU A 76 8.19 5.71 16.04
C LEU A 76 9.68 5.87 16.30
N LYS A 77 10.23 4.99 17.14
CA LYS A 77 11.64 5.04 17.53
C LYS A 77 12.54 4.72 16.35
N TYR A 78 13.58 5.54 16.19
CA TYR A 78 14.67 5.23 15.26
C TYR A 78 15.40 3.95 15.70
N ILE A 79 15.58 3.02 14.75
CA ILE A 79 16.25 1.73 14.98
C ILE A 79 17.65 1.74 14.38
N SER A 80 17.77 2.06 13.09
CA SER A 80 19.03 1.96 12.36
C SER A 80 18.99 2.76 11.06
N VAL A 81 20.18 2.95 10.49
CA VAL A 81 20.36 3.39 9.09
C VAL A 81 21.29 2.43 8.37
N ASN A 82 20.90 2.04 7.16
CA ASN A 82 21.81 1.39 6.20
C ASN A 82 22.28 2.46 5.22
N GLN A 83 23.61 2.70 5.18
CA GLN A 83 24.26 3.65 4.27
C GLN A 83 24.62 2.98 2.95
N LEU A 84 23.59 2.53 2.21
CA LEU A 84 23.74 1.73 0.98
C LEU A 84 24.65 2.40 -0.05
N GLY A 85 24.62 3.74 -0.17
CA GLY A 85 25.51 4.46 -1.06
C GLY A 85 27.00 4.27 -0.73
N LYS A 86 27.35 4.23 0.55
CA LYS A 86 28.74 3.96 0.99
C LYS A 86 29.15 2.52 0.69
N GLU A 87 28.26 1.58 0.91
CA GLU A 87 28.50 0.16 0.60
C GLU A 87 28.72 -0.04 -0.91
N ILE A 88 27.87 0.57 -1.76
CA ILE A 88 28.02 0.53 -3.21
C ILE A 88 29.39 1.12 -3.62
N ALA A 89 29.80 2.27 -3.05
CA ALA A 89 31.08 2.88 -3.37
C ALA A 89 32.26 1.96 -2.98
N ALA A 90 32.19 1.34 -1.80
CA ALA A 90 33.23 0.42 -1.33
C ALA A 90 33.38 -0.82 -2.22
N LEU A 91 32.24 -1.42 -2.63
CA LEU A 91 32.24 -2.63 -3.45
C LEU A 91 32.59 -2.36 -4.92
N SER A 92 32.16 -1.23 -5.47
CA SER A 92 32.38 -0.89 -6.88
C SER A 92 33.73 -0.21 -7.16
N GLY A 93 34.38 0.31 -6.12
CA GLY A 93 35.57 1.16 -6.25
C GLY A 93 35.30 2.52 -6.90
N LYS A 94 34.03 2.94 -7.02
CA LYS A 94 33.62 4.19 -7.68
C LYS A 94 32.77 5.03 -6.72
N PRO A 95 32.80 6.39 -6.83
CA PRO A 95 31.88 7.23 -6.09
C PRO A 95 30.43 6.84 -6.34
N SER A 96 29.64 6.79 -5.27
CA SER A 96 28.19 6.56 -5.34
C SER A 96 27.43 7.77 -4.84
N ARG A 97 26.23 7.94 -5.34
CA ARG A 97 25.26 8.92 -4.81
C ARG A 97 24.94 8.57 -3.35
N ARG A 98 24.51 9.55 -2.59
CA ARG A 98 24.02 9.29 -1.26
C ARG A 98 22.70 8.51 -1.33
N ILE A 99 22.68 7.32 -0.74
CA ILE A 99 21.52 6.42 -0.65
C ILE A 99 21.54 5.85 0.76
N GLU A 100 20.48 6.10 1.51
CA GLU A 100 20.37 5.65 2.91
C GLU A 100 18.96 5.10 3.17
N ILE A 101 18.86 4.05 4.00
CA ILE A 101 17.57 3.44 4.38
C ILE A 101 17.44 3.55 5.90
N TYR A 102 16.47 4.30 6.35
CA TYR A 102 16.18 4.55 7.76
C TYR A 102 15.06 3.63 8.24
N SER A 103 15.25 3.03 9.41
CA SER A 103 14.31 2.10 10.02
C SER A 103 13.74 2.67 11.31
N PHE A 104 12.43 2.53 11.49
CA PHE A 104 11.67 3.00 12.64
C PHE A 104 10.71 1.93 13.12
N CYS A 105 10.41 1.89 14.43
CA CYS A 105 9.43 0.97 14.99
C CYS A 105 8.81 1.50 16.28
N ASP A 106 7.52 1.21 16.46
CA ASP A 106 6.83 1.20 17.76
C ASP A 106 6.54 -0.26 18.13
N GLY A 107 7.30 -0.80 19.08
CA GLY A 107 7.23 -2.20 19.45
C GLY A 107 5.86 -2.66 19.96
N LEU A 108 5.15 -1.82 20.72
CA LEU A 108 3.83 -2.17 21.24
C LEU A 108 2.76 -2.19 20.13
N THR A 109 2.83 -1.26 19.22
CA THR A 109 1.97 -1.24 18.03
C THR A 109 2.30 -2.42 17.12
N ALA A 110 3.58 -2.72 16.91
CA ALA A 110 4.04 -3.86 16.13
C ALA A 110 3.52 -5.18 16.71
N GLN A 111 3.62 -5.37 18.03
CA GLN A 111 3.12 -6.57 18.70
C GLN A 111 1.64 -6.81 18.41
N LYS A 112 0.78 -5.79 18.58
CA LYS A 112 -0.66 -5.91 18.30
C LYS A 112 -0.97 -6.39 16.88
N MET A 113 -0.18 -5.94 15.91
CA MET A 113 -0.35 -6.33 14.52
C MET A 113 0.12 -7.77 14.27
N ILE A 114 1.27 -8.16 14.84
CA ILE A 114 1.83 -9.51 14.72
C ILE A 114 0.94 -10.55 15.44
N ASP A 115 0.42 -10.21 16.60
CA ASP A 115 -0.48 -11.10 17.36
C ASP A 115 -1.80 -11.38 16.60
N ALA A 116 -2.23 -10.42 15.77
CA ALA A 116 -3.41 -10.57 14.92
C ALA A 116 -3.12 -11.35 13.62
N ASP A 117 -1.97 -11.12 13.02
CA ASP A 117 -1.49 -11.78 11.80
C ASP A 117 0.04 -11.73 11.74
N ALA A 118 0.67 -12.89 11.93
CA ALA A 118 2.13 -13.02 11.92
C ALA A 118 2.77 -12.53 10.60
N SER A 119 2.04 -12.55 9.48
CA SER A 119 2.52 -12.04 8.19
C SER A 119 2.81 -10.54 8.21
N MET A 120 2.23 -9.79 9.17
CA MET A 120 2.52 -8.37 9.37
C MET A 120 3.99 -8.09 9.69
N LEU A 121 4.74 -9.10 10.16
CA LEU A 121 6.19 -8.99 10.36
C LEU A 121 6.94 -8.63 9.06
N ALA A 122 6.41 -9.00 7.89
CA ALA A 122 7.00 -8.66 6.59
C ALA A 122 7.05 -7.14 6.31
N TYR A 123 6.17 -6.36 6.95
CA TYR A 123 6.16 -4.89 6.85
C TYR A 123 7.09 -4.20 7.86
N MET A 124 7.74 -4.96 8.73
CA MET A 124 8.55 -4.41 9.84
C MET A 124 10.04 -4.61 9.63
N PRO A 125 10.86 -3.70 10.16
CA PRO A 125 10.49 -2.37 10.64
C PRO A 125 9.99 -1.46 9.52
N CYS A 126 9.25 -0.40 9.86
CA CYS A 126 8.91 0.65 8.89
C CYS A 126 10.19 1.29 8.34
N ARG A 127 10.28 1.46 7.02
CA ARG A 127 11.50 1.95 6.38
C ARG A 127 11.19 3.14 5.46
N ILE A 128 12.08 4.14 5.50
CA ILE A 128 12.11 5.26 4.56
C ILE A 128 13.47 5.25 3.89
N GLY A 129 13.50 4.98 2.59
CA GLY A 129 14.67 5.18 1.76
C GLY A 129 14.81 6.63 1.37
N MET A 130 16.00 7.18 1.49
CA MET A 130 16.36 8.48 0.96
C MET A 130 17.44 8.32 -0.09
N LEU A 131 17.29 8.96 -1.23
CA LEU A 131 18.29 8.92 -2.28
C LEU A 131 18.44 10.29 -2.96
N GLU A 132 19.66 10.61 -3.33
CA GLU A 132 19.99 11.68 -4.25
C GLU A 132 19.97 11.15 -5.69
N ASP A 133 19.16 11.76 -6.56
CA ASP A 133 19.10 11.35 -7.98
C ASP A 133 20.26 11.94 -8.80
N PRO A 134 20.44 11.56 -10.08
CA PRO A 134 21.52 12.10 -10.92
C PRO A 134 21.48 13.62 -11.12
N GLN A 135 20.35 14.27 -10.84
CA GLN A 135 20.17 15.71 -10.91
C GLN A 135 20.39 16.42 -9.56
N GLY A 136 20.87 15.69 -8.53
CA GLY A 136 21.09 16.21 -7.18
C GLY A 136 19.81 16.47 -6.39
N ARG A 137 18.66 15.94 -6.84
CA ARG A 137 17.39 16.05 -6.11
C ARG A 137 17.28 14.91 -5.10
N VAL A 138 16.83 15.23 -3.91
CA VAL A 138 16.63 14.23 -2.84
C VAL A 138 15.20 13.73 -2.84
N TRP A 139 15.02 12.42 -2.72
CA TRP A 139 13.74 11.74 -2.69
C TRP A 139 13.60 10.88 -1.45
N LEU A 140 12.40 10.87 -0.85
CA LEU A 140 12.00 9.89 0.14
C LEU A 140 11.06 8.89 -0.50
N ILE A 141 11.27 7.61 -0.20
CA ILE A 141 10.48 6.49 -0.73
C ILE A 141 10.22 5.51 0.40
N ALA A 142 8.98 5.09 0.56
CA ALA A 142 8.59 4.09 1.56
C ALA A 142 7.56 3.11 1.01
N MET A 143 7.62 1.88 1.46
CA MET A 143 6.53 0.93 1.33
C MET A 143 5.57 1.15 2.50
N LEU A 144 4.30 1.38 2.21
CA LEU A 144 3.22 1.51 3.18
C LEU A 144 2.34 0.26 3.13
N ILE A 145 1.64 -0.01 4.22
CA ILE A 145 0.65 -1.07 4.24
C ILE A 145 -0.50 -0.65 3.34
N ASP A 146 -0.89 -1.53 2.42
CA ASP A 146 -2.00 -1.28 1.51
C ASP A 146 -3.35 -1.29 2.23
N GLU A 147 -4.30 -0.51 1.75
CA GLU A 147 -5.64 -0.38 2.35
C GLU A 147 -6.37 -1.72 2.44
N ALA A 148 -6.29 -2.54 1.40
CA ALA A 148 -6.92 -3.86 1.38
C ALA A 148 -6.32 -4.81 2.45
N VAL A 149 -5.02 -4.72 2.72
CA VAL A 149 -4.37 -5.45 3.81
C VAL A 149 -4.86 -4.93 5.16
N ILE A 150 -4.93 -3.62 5.33
CA ILE A 150 -5.40 -2.97 6.56
C ILE A 150 -6.84 -3.39 6.87
N GLU A 151 -7.72 -3.36 5.87
CA GLU A 151 -9.14 -3.71 6.03
C GLU A 151 -9.37 -5.18 6.38
N ALA A 152 -8.49 -6.06 5.95
CA ALA A 152 -8.56 -7.48 6.28
C ALA A 152 -8.18 -7.79 7.74
N LEU A 153 -7.50 -6.86 8.44
CA LEU A 153 -7.10 -7.07 9.84
C LEU A 153 -8.29 -6.95 10.82
N PRO A 154 -8.23 -7.65 11.96
CA PRO A 154 -9.16 -7.45 13.07
C PRO A 154 -9.13 -5.98 13.58
N PRO A 155 -10.22 -5.47 14.22
CA PRO A 155 -10.38 -4.06 14.53
C PRO A 155 -9.18 -3.40 15.24
N GLY A 156 -8.64 -3.99 16.29
CA GLY A 156 -7.50 -3.41 17.05
C GLY A 156 -6.18 -3.37 16.28
N ALA A 157 -5.92 -4.38 15.45
CA ALA A 157 -4.75 -4.40 14.56
C ALA A 157 -4.94 -3.46 13.37
N ARG A 158 -6.16 -3.38 12.82
CA ARG A 158 -6.53 -2.44 11.76
C ARG A 158 -6.27 -0.99 12.17
N GLU A 159 -6.75 -0.58 13.35
CA GLU A 159 -6.50 0.77 13.88
C GLU A 159 -4.98 1.02 14.03
N SER A 160 -4.23 0.04 14.50
CA SER A 160 -2.78 0.12 14.62
C SER A 160 -2.08 0.31 13.28
N ALA A 161 -2.48 -0.46 12.27
CA ALA A 161 -1.94 -0.37 10.91
C ALA A 161 -2.28 0.96 10.23
N GLN A 162 -3.52 1.46 10.38
CA GLN A 162 -3.95 2.78 9.89
C GLN A 162 -3.11 3.88 10.52
N ARG A 163 -2.95 3.84 11.85
CA ARG A 163 -2.16 4.83 12.59
C ARG A 163 -0.71 4.86 12.12
N VAL A 164 -0.05 3.70 12.04
CA VAL A 164 1.35 3.62 11.58
C VAL A 164 1.50 4.13 10.15
N THR A 165 0.58 3.77 9.26
CA THR A 165 0.60 4.24 7.87
C THR A 165 0.46 5.77 7.79
N ALA A 166 -0.45 6.37 8.56
CA ALA A 166 -0.59 7.82 8.65
C ALA A 166 0.66 8.49 9.23
N GLN A 167 1.23 7.94 10.30
CA GLN A 167 2.46 8.45 10.91
C GLN A 167 3.63 8.43 9.93
N MET A 168 3.79 7.36 9.15
CA MET A 168 4.82 7.27 8.11
C MET A 168 4.68 8.36 7.05
N GLN A 169 3.45 8.66 6.61
CA GLN A 169 3.17 9.75 5.68
C GLN A 169 3.54 11.12 6.28
N GLU A 170 3.16 11.37 7.54
CA GLU A 170 3.51 12.60 8.24
C GLU A 170 5.03 12.78 8.36
N ILE A 171 5.76 11.71 8.71
CA ILE A 171 7.22 11.72 8.82
C ILE A 171 7.85 12.07 7.46
N MET A 172 7.39 11.46 6.38
CA MET A 172 7.87 11.75 5.04
C MET A 172 7.58 13.20 4.63
N MET A 173 6.40 13.72 4.94
CA MET A 173 6.04 15.11 4.62
C MET A 173 6.88 16.11 5.42
N ALA A 174 7.09 15.88 6.71
CA ALA A 174 7.94 16.74 7.55
C ALA A 174 9.38 16.75 7.02
N ALA A 175 9.94 15.58 6.75
CA ALA A 175 11.28 15.44 6.18
C ALA A 175 11.41 16.16 4.84
N ALA A 176 10.44 16.00 3.93
CA ALA A 176 10.47 16.64 2.63
C ALA A 176 10.41 18.16 2.69
N ARG A 177 9.86 18.73 3.77
CA ARG A 177 9.74 20.18 3.98
C ARG A 177 10.82 20.78 4.87
N GLY A 178 11.64 19.93 5.53
CA GLY A 178 12.63 20.39 6.53
C GLY A 178 11.97 20.97 7.78
N GLU A 179 10.84 20.43 8.22
CA GLU A 179 10.12 20.90 9.41
C GLU A 179 10.80 20.37 10.69
N LEU A 180 11.35 21.27 11.50
CA LEU A 180 11.94 20.98 12.80
C LEU A 180 10.95 21.20 13.94
#